data_fc6586d0c4100a349f5382e51af21bae
#
_entry.id   fc6586d0c4100a349f5382e51af21bae
#
_cell.length_a   1.000
_cell.length_b   1.000
_cell.length_c   1.000
_cell.angle_alpha   90.00
_cell.angle_beta   90.00
_cell.angle_gamma   90.00
#
_symmetry.space_group_name_H-M   'P 1'
#
loop_
_entity.id
_entity.type
_entity.pdbx_description
1 polymer ?
#
loop_
_entity_poly.entity_id
_entity_poly.type
_entity_poly.pdbx_seq_one_letter_code
_entity_poly.pdbx_strand_id
1 'polypeptide(L)'
;MAGVLSKLHNSAQHVKDLAAAYLRDGEKGRQSDIERKSNQFANVQLRIVVMGESGSGKSTLINALRGLDEDEEGAAPTDCTATTTEITPYPHPTLPNVHYYDFPGLNTVKFPVKTFMKKTNFAQYDLGIIVTGSRFTENDQLLAKALEKAGKPIYLVRSKIDETVRSERRRKGYNQEETLQRVREQCISSLKAAGIQEPRVFLCSAFDLDQYDFPKLKETVVSNLSETL
;
A
#
# COMPACT_ATOMS: atom_id res chain seq x y z
N MET A 1 -33.06 -14.48 1.41
CA MET A 1 -31.64 -14.59 1.80
C MET A 1 -30.77 -15.26 0.71
N ALA A 2 -31.18 -16.34 0.06
CA ALA A 2 -30.39 -17.01 -0.99
C ALA A 2 -30.02 -16.14 -2.20
N GLY A 3 -30.89 -15.25 -2.63
CA GLY A 3 -30.63 -14.35 -3.78
C GLY A 3 -29.62 -13.24 -3.52
N VAL A 4 -29.44 -12.81 -2.28
CA VAL A 4 -28.44 -11.80 -1.89
C VAL A 4 -27.07 -12.45 -1.81
N LEU A 5 -26.97 -13.64 -1.24
CA LEU A 5 -25.73 -14.42 -1.16
C LEU A 5 -25.19 -14.83 -2.54
N SER A 6 -26.10 -15.18 -3.48
CA SER A 6 -25.74 -15.49 -4.87
C SER A 6 -25.21 -14.27 -5.62
N LYS A 7 -25.81 -13.08 -5.41
CA LYS A 7 -25.32 -11.83 -6.00
C LYS A 7 -23.95 -11.42 -5.44
N LEU A 8 -23.74 -11.59 -4.12
CA LEU A 8 -22.46 -11.31 -3.48
C LEU A 8 -21.36 -12.27 -3.95
N HIS A 9 -21.69 -13.55 -4.11
CA HIS A 9 -20.72 -14.55 -4.61
C HIS A 9 -20.32 -14.26 -6.07
N ASN A 10 -21.27 -13.91 -6.93
CA ASN A 10 -20.97 -13.49 -8.32
C ASN A 10 -20.15 -12.20 -8.37
N SER A 11 -20.40 -11.26 -7.48
CA SER A 11 -19.63 -10.02 -7.38
C SER A 11 -18.17 -10.27 -7.00
N ALA A 12 -17.95 -11.09 -5.98
CA ALA A 12 -16.59 -11.44 -5.52
C ALA A 12 -15.79 -12.20 -6.59
N GLN A 13 -16.42 -13.13 -7.32
CA GLN A 13 -15.78 -13.85 -8.41
C GLN A 13 -15.40 -12.92 -9.57
N HIS A 14 -16.26 -11.97 -9.88
CA HIS A 14 -16.04 -11.01 -10.96
C HIS A 14 -14.91 -10.02 -10.67
N VAL A 15 -14.76 -9.58 -9.40
CA VAL A 15 -13.61 -8.77 -8.96
C VAL A 15 -12.31 -9.58 -9.04
N LYS A 16 -12.34 -10.86 -8.67
CA LYS A 16 -11.19 -11.76 -8.85
C LYS A 16 -10.78 -11.89 -10.32
N ASP A 17 -11.76 -12.00 -11.23
CA ASP A 17 -11.52 -12.09 -12.67
C ASP A 17 -10.95 -10.78 -13.23
N LEU A 18 -11.43 -9.61 -12.74
CA LEU A 18 -10.90 -8.30 -13.09
C LEU A 18 -9.46 -8.12 -12.57
N ALA A 19 -9.23 -8.54 -11.33
CA ALA A 19 -7.92 -8.54 -10.71
C ALA A 19 -6.94 -9.45 -11.46
N ALA A 20 -7.38 -10.65 -11.83
CA ALA A 20 -6.59 -11.59 -12.61
C ALA A 20 -6.28 -11.08 -14.04
N ALA A 21 -7.20 -10.36 -14.67
CA ALA A 21 -6.98 -9.71 -15.96
C ALA A 21 -5.94 -8.58 -15.84
N TYR A 22 -6.06 -7.75 -14.82
CA TYR A 22 -5.09 -6.68 -14.52
C TYR A 22 -3.68 -7.23 -14.27
N LEU A 23 -3.57 -8.33 -13.52
CA LEU A 23 -2.28 -8.95 -13.21
C LEU A 23 -1.64 -9.64 -14.44
N ARG A 24 -2.45 -10.17 -15.38
CA ARG A 24 -1.96 -10.87 -16.58
C ARG A 24 -1.52 -9.93 -17.69
N ASP A 25 -2.34 -8.93 -17.98
CA ASP A 25 -2.24 -8.16 -19.21
C ASP A 25 -1.45 -6.85 -19.05
N GLY A 26 -1.03 -6.52 -17.83
CA GLY A 26 -0.38 -5.26 -17.51
C GLY A 26 -1.24 -4.07 -17.93
N GLU A 27 -0.61 -2.93 -18.25
CA GLU A 27 -1.31 -1.69 -18.65
C GLU A 27 -2.03 -1.75 -20.00
N LYS A 28 -1.80 -2.81 -20.79
CA LYS A 28 -2.36 -2.97 -22.15
C LYS A 28 -3.60 -3.86 -22.24
N GLY A 29 -4.10 -4.36 -21.11
CA GLY A 29 -5.34 -5.13 -21.07
C GLY A 29 -6.52 -4.30 -21.58
N ARG A 30 -7.28 -4.86 -22.55
CA ARG A 30 -8.32 -4.17 -23.33
C ARG A 30 -9.21 -3.30 -22.45
N GLN A 31 -9.02 -2.01 -22.54
CA GLN A 31 -9.72 -0.94 -21.83
C GLN A 31 -11.26 -1.12 -21.89
N SER A 32 -11.78 -1.64 -23.00
CA SER A 32 -13.20 -1.90 -23.20
C SER A 32 -13.80 -3.00 -22.31
N ASP A 33 -13.05 -4.03 -21.95
CA ASP A 33 -13.53 -5.11 -21.09
C ASP A 33 -13.45 -4.72 -19.60
N ILE A 34 -12.46 -3.90 -19.25
CA ILE A 34 -12.29 -3.32 -17.93
C ILE A 34 -13.40 -2.30 -17.66
N GLU A 35 -13.69 -1.40 -18.59
CA GLU A 35 -14.75 -0.38 -18.47
C GLU A 35 -16.14 -1.01 -18.36
N ARG A 36 -16.45 -2.03 -19.17
CA ARG A 36 -17.76 -2.70 -19.14
C ARG A 36 -17.99 -3.45 -17.82
N LYS A 37 -16.94 -4.00 -17.24
CA LYS A 37 -16.99 -4.72 -15.97
C LYS A 37 -16.96 -3.77 -14.76
N SER A 38 -16.23 -2.65 -14.84
CA SER A 38 -16.14 -1.62 -13.81
C SER A 38 -17.50 -0.97 -13.50
N ASN A 39 -18.35 -0.78 -14.51
CA ASN A 39 -19.68 -0.16 -14.33
C ASN A 39 -20.65 -0.96 -13.44
N GLN A 40 -20.41 -2.25 -13.22
CA GLN A 40 -21.21 -3.07 -12.31
C GLN A 40 -20.85 -2.87 -10.82
N PHE A 41 -19.66 -2.31 -10.54
CA PHE A 41 -19.12 -2.09 -9.20
C PHE A 41 -19.00 -0.60 -8.84
N ALA A 42 -19.66 0.27 -9.60
CA ALA A 42 -19.56 1.72 -9.48
C ALA A 42 -19.82 2.29 -8.06
N ASN A 43 -20.36 1.48 -7.15
CA ASN A 43 -20.78 1.92 -5.82
C ASN A 43 -19.88 1.48 -4.65
N VAL A 44 -18.85 0.65 -4.90
CA VAL A 44 -17.95 0.18 -3.83
C VAL A 44 -16.56 0.75 -4.03
N GLN A 45 -16.16 1.68 -3.17
CA GLN A 45 -14.84 2.30 -3.19
C GLN A 45 -13.91 1.59 -2.20
N LEU A 46 -12.72 1.21 -2.64
CA LEU A 46 -11.61 0.81 -1.78
C LEU A 46 -10.74 2.04 -1.49
N ARG A 47 -10.72 2.45 -0.24
CA ARG A 47 -9.96 3.60 0.25
C ARG A 47 -8.73 3.12 0.99
N ILE A 48 -7.58 3.28 0.37
CA ILE A 48 -6.30 2.82 0.90
C ILE A 48 -5.53 4.03 1.42
N VAL A 49 -5.28 4.07 2.72
CA VAL A 49 -4.45 5.13 3.29
C VAL A 49 -2.99 4.71 3.28
N VAL A 50 -2.10 5.60 2.78
CA VAL A 50 -0.65 5.38 2.74
C VAL A 50 0.02 6.37 3.67
N MET A 51 0.71 5.86 4.68
CA MET A 51 1.25 6.64 5.79
C MET A 51 2.71 6.27 6.07
N GLY A 52 3.42 7.12 6.77
CA GLY A 52 4.81 6.92 7.19
C GLY A 52 5.57 8.24 7.27
N GLU A 53 6.83 8.18 7.66
CA GLU A 53 7.67 9.36 7.81
C GLU A 53 7.93 10.07 6.47
N SER A 54 8.32 11.35 6.55
CA SER A 54 8.79 12.08 5.38
C SER A 54 9.99 11.37 4.76
N GLY A 55 10.02 11.26 3.43
CA GLY A 55 11.09 10.57 2.70
C GLY A 55 11.05 9.04 2.77
N SER A 56 10.01 8.42 3.36
CA SER A 56 9.87 6.96 3.37
C SER A 56 9.48 6.35 2.01
N GLY A 57 9.15 7.16 1.00
CA GLY A 57 8.77 6.69 -0.34
C GLY A 57 7.28 6.44 -0.52
N LYS A 58 6.40 7.11 0.24
CA LYS A 58 4.93 6.97 0.13
C LYS A 58 4.42 7.32 -1.26
N SER A 59 4.71 8.53 -1.73
CA SER A 59 4.24 9.03 -3.02
C SER A 59 4.79 8.18 -4.18
N THR A 60 6.07 7.80 -4.12
CA THR A 60 6.68 6.88 -5.10
C THR A 60 5.99 5.52 -5.10
N LEU A 61 5.66 4.96 -3.92
CA LEU A 61 4.92 3.70 -3.81
C LEU A 61 3.50 3.83 -4.38
N ILE A 62 2.82 4.95 -4.13
CA ILE A 62 1.49 5.24 -4.69
C ILE A 62 1.55 5.25 -6.21
N ASN A 63 2.52 5.94 -6.82
CA ASN A 63 2.70 5.96 -8.27
C ASN A 63 2.96 4.55 -8.81
N ALA A 64 3.89 3.81 -8.21
CA ALA A 64 4.20 2.44 -8.60
C ALA A 64 2.98 1.50 -8.52
N LEU A 65 2.16 1.58 -7.46
CA LEU A 65 0.93 0.80 -7.33
C LEU A 65 -0.13 1.19 -8.36
N ARG A 66 -0.14 2.43 -8.80
CA ARG A 66 -1.03 2.97 -9.84
C ARG A 66 -0.53 2.71 -11.25
N GLY A 67 0.72 2.22 -11.41
CA GLY A 67 1.37 2.01 -12.70
C GLY A 67 1.69 3.31 -13.42
N LEU A 68 2.04 4.36 -12.68
CA LEU A 68 2.41 5.67 -13.23
C LEU A 68 3.88 5.96 -12.96
N ASP A 69 4.54 6.54 -13.96
CA ASP A 69 5.86 7.13 -13.79
C ASP A 69 5.76 8.50 -13.08
N GLU A 70 6.86 8.94 -12.48
CA GLU A 70 6.87 10.18 -11.67
C GLU A 70 6.54 11.45 -12.47
N ASP A 71 6.81 11.43 -13.76
CA ASP A 71 6.58 12.55 -14.70
C ASP A 71 5.21 12.49 -15.39
N GLU A 72 4.41 11.47 -15.14
CA GLU A 72 3.10 11.32 -15.77
C GLU A 72 2.03 12.22 -15.12
N GLU A 73 1.07 12.64 -15.95
CA GLU A 73 -0.06 13.45 -15.48
C GLU A 73 -0.85 12.71 -14.42
N GLY A 74 -1.11 13.37 -13.29
CA GLY A 74 -1.81 12.79 -12.15
C GLY A 74 -0.95 11.93 -11.23
N ALA A 75 0.36 11.84 -11.46
CA ALA A 75 1.28 11.22 -10.51
C ALA A 75 1.33 12.00 -9.19
N ALA A 76 1.55 11.30 -8.09
CA ALA A 76 1.81 11.92 -6.80
C ALA A 76 3.22 12.57 -6.82
N PRO A 77 3.37 13.81 -6.36
CA PRO A 77 4.67 14.48 -6.32
C PRO A 77 5.68 13.71 -5.47
N THR A 78 6.86 13.43 -6.03
CA THR A 78 7.93 12.67 -5.37
C THR A 78 9.18 13.50 -5.07
N ASP A 79 9.14 14.81 -5.34
CA ASP A 79 10.27 15.70 -5.13
C ASP A 79 10.78 15.65 -3.68
N CYS A 80 12.11 15.63 -3.53
CA CYS A 80 12.80 15.64 -2.23
C CYS A 80 12.48 16.87 -1.38
N THR A 81 12.01 17.96 -2.00
CA THR A 81 11.62 19.22 -1.35
C THR A 81 10.11 19.33 -1.14
N ALA A 82 9.30 18.59 -1.89
CA ALA A 82 7.86 18.60 -1.76
C ALA A 82 7.43 17.75 -0.57
N THR A 83 6.86 18.39 0.43
CA THR A 83 6.25 17.71 1.57
C THR A 83 4.73 17.74 1.39
N THR A 84 4.09 16.58 1.29
CA THR A 84 2.62 16.47 1.32
C THR A 84 2.13 17.17 2.58
N THR A 85 1.34 18.22 2.44
CA THR A 85 0.83 19.03 3.56
C THR A 85 -0.59 18.71 3.94
N GLU A 86 -1.32 18.06 3.03
CA GLU A 86 -2.73 17.67 3.21
C GLU A 86 -2.94 16.25 2.75
N ILE A 87 -3.98 15.59 3.24
CA ILE A 87 -4.37 14.26 2.77
C ILE A 87 -4.85 14.40 1.32
N THR A 88 -4.12 13.80 0.39
CA THR A 88 -4.42 13.92 -1.04
C THR A 88 -4.88 12.59 -1.61
N PRO A 89 -6.09 12.54 -2.21
CA PRO A 89 -6.57 11.33 -2.87
C PRO A 89 -5.97 11.18 -4.28
N TYR A 90 -5.52 9.96 -4.58
CA TYR A 90 -5.02 9.57 -5.89
C TYR A 90 -5.84 8.39 -6.41
N PRO A 91 -6.80 8.60 -7.33
CA PRO A 91 -7.55 7.52 -7.95
C PRO A 91 -6.65 6.64 -8.80
N HIS A 92 -6.91 5.33 -8.82
CA HIS A 92 -6.19 4.43 -9.71
C HIS A 92 -6.67 4.63 -11.16
N PRO A 93 -5.77 4.79 -12.16
CA PRO A 93 -6.18 5.16 -13.52
C PRO A 93 -7.04 4.12 -14.22
N THR A 94 -6.84 2.84 -13.93
CA THR A 94 -7.58 1.73 -14.56
C THR A 94 -8.57 1.02 -13.63
N LEU A 95 -8.54 1.31 -12.32
CA LEU A 95 -9.44 0.76 -11.31
C LEU A 95 -10.15 1.92 -10.59
N PRO A 96 -11.22 2.50 -11.17
CA PRO A 96 -11.82 3.75 -10.71
C PRO A 96 -12.36 3.68 -9.27
N ASN A 97 -12.57 2.48 -8.76
CA ASN A 97 -13.04 2.25 -7.39
C ASN A 97 -11.90 2.20 -6.36
N VAL A 98 -10.63 2.25 -6.79
CA VAL A 98 -9.46 2.22 -5.92
C VAL A 98 -8.89 3.62 -5.77
N HIS A 99 -8.82 4.10 -4.54
CA HIS A 99 -8.27 5.40 -4.21
C HIS A 99 -7.17 5.26 -3.17
N TYR A 100 -5.99 5.76 -3.49
CA TYR A 100 -4.88 5.89 -2.54
C TYR A 100 -4.92 7.28 -1.92
N TYR A 101 -4.81 7.35 -0.61
CA TYR A 101 -4.77 8.60 0.13
C TYR A 101 -3.36 8.79 0.68
N ASP A 102 -2.61 9.73 0.07
CA ASP A 102 -1.27 10.09 0.56
C ASP A 102 -1.39 10.97 1.79
N PHE A 103 -0.85 10.51 2.88
CA PHE A 103 -0.84 11.26 4.13
C PHE A 103 0.41 12.11 4.24
N PRO A 104 0.29 13.30 4.86
CA PRO A 104 1.44 14.13 5.19
C PRO A 104 2.52 13.32 5.88
N GLY A 105 3.77 13.51 5.45
CA GLY A 105 4.91 12.87 6.08
C GLY A 105 4.96 13.22 7.56
N LEU A 106 4.88 12.20 8.39
CA LEU A 106 4.93 12.35 9.84
C LEU A 106 6.35 12.73 10.27
N ASN A 107 6.45 13.28 11.50
CA ASN A 107 7.71 13.75 12.09
C ASN A 107 8.26 15.03 11.48
N THR A 108 7.40 15.86 10.88
CA THR A 108 7.74 17.24 10.53
C THR A 108 7.28 18.18 11.64
N VAL A 109 7.91 19.35 11.77
CA VAL A 109 7.53 20.40 12.75
C VAL A 109 6.06 20.79 12.62
N LYS A 110 5.51 20.69 11.42
CA LYS A 110 4.11 21.05 11.11
C LYS A 110 3.08 19.97 11.49
N PHE A 111 3.51 18.70 11.61
CA PHE A 111 2.57 17.58 11.82
C PHE A 111 3.02 16.65 12.97
N PRO A 112 2.78 17.06 14.23
CA PRO A 112 2.98 16.16 15.37
C PRO A 112 2.02 14.96 15.26
N VAL A 113 2.58 13.77 15.22
CA VAL A 113 1.86 12.49 15.01
C VAL A 113 0.62 12.39 15.90
N LYS A 114 0.76 12.67 17.19
CA LYS A 114 -0.35 12.56 18.17
C LYS A 114 -1.53 13.47 17.86
N THR A 115 -1.27 14.69 17.38
CA THR A 115 -2.33 15.66 17.05
C THR A 115 -3.03 15.26 15.76
N PHE A 116 -2.25 14.83 14.79
CA PHE A 116 -2.75 14.34 13.49
C PHE A 116 -3.67 13.12 13.67
N MET A 117 -3.22 12.13 14.45
CA MET A 117 -3.99 10.92 14.70
C MET A 117 -5.33 11.15 15.40
N LYS A 118 -5.40 12.16 16.28
CA LYS A 118 -6.66 12.53 16.94
C LYS A 118 -7.67 13.15 15.97
N LYS A 119 -7.20 13.83 14.93
CA LYS A 119 -8.05 14.50 13.94
C LYS A 119 -8.45 13.57 12.78
N THR A 120 -7.73 12.48 12.57
CA THR A 120 -7.97 11.56 11.46
C THR A 120 -8.98 10.50 11.85
N ASN A 121 -10.07 10.42 11.09
CA ASN A 121 -11.02 9.32 11.21
C ASN A 121 -10.55 8.12 10.37
N PHE A 122 -9.82 7.19 11.00
CA PHE A 122 -9.33 5.99 10.31
C PHE A 122 -10.44 5.02 9.89
N ALA A 123 -11.61 5.11 10.50
CA ALA A 123 -12.74 4.23 10.17
C ALA A 123 -13.23 4.39 8.72
N GLN A 124 -12.97 5.55 8.09
CA GLN A 124 -13.37 5.82 6.72
C GLN A 124 -12.50 5.10 5.66
N TYR A 125 -11.35 4.55 6.03
CA TYR A 125 -10.45 3.81 5.13
C TYR A 125 -10.69 2.30 5.29
N ASP A 126 -10.37 1.55 4.25
CA ASP A 126 -10.59 0.09 4.20
C ASP A 126 -9.29 -0.68 4.45
N LEU A 127 -8.15 -0.08 4.12
CA LEU A 127 -6.82 -0.65 4.29
C LEU A 127 -5.82 0.45 4.66
N GLY A 128 -4.91 0.16 5.59
CA GLY A 128 -3.76 0.99 5.91
C GLY A 128 -2.44 0.39 5.42
N ILE A 129 -1.69 1.17 4.65
CA ILE A 129 -0.31 0.85 4.25
C ILE A 129 0.63 1.77 5.02
N ILE A 130 1.49 1.20 5.86
CA ILE A 130 2.54 1.93 6.56
C ILE A 130 3.84 1.72 5.79
N VAL A 131 4.45 2.82 5.33
CA VAL A 131 5.69 2.80 4.53
C VAL A 131 6.86 3.22 5.41
N THR A 132 7.82 2.34 5.59
CA THR A 132 9.07 2.62 6.31
C THR A 132 10.28 2.48 5.39
N GLY A 133 11.12 3.51 5.34
CA GLY A 133 12.28 3.55 4.43
C GLY A 133 13.52 2.84 4.96
N SER A 134 13.72 2.79 6.28
CA SER A 134 14.91 2.21 6.90
C SER A 134 14.59 1.33 8.12
N ARG A 135 14.08 1.89 9.16
CA ARG A 135 13.74 1.20 10.42
C ARG A 135 12.30 1.50 10.76
N PHE A 136 11.66 0.53 11.37
CA PHE A 136 10.37 0.74 12.01
C PHE A 136 10.55 1.67 13.21
N THR A 137 9.83 2.77 13.22
CA THR A 137 9.97 3.85 14.19
C THR A 137 8.83 3.85 15.21
N GLU A 138 8.95 4.67 16.26
CA GLU A 138 7.86 4.89 17.22
C GLU A 138 6.62 5.49 16.54
N ASN A 139 6.82 6.30 15.50
CA ASN A 139 5.72 6.87 14.73
C ASN A 139 4.98 5.79 13.93
N ASP A 140 5.71 4.86 13.31
CA ASP A 140 5.10 3.72 12.61
C ASP A 140 4.32 2.84 13.59
N GLN A 141 4.83 2.66 14.82
CA GLN A 141 4.13 1.96 15.88
C GLN A 141 2.82 2.64 16.27
N LEU A 142 2.81 3.97 16.39
CA LEU A 142 1.61 4.74 16.69
C LEU A 142 0.57 4.60 15.58
N LEU A 143 0.99 4.65 14.30
CA LEU A 143 0.12 4.44 13.15
C LEU A 143 -0.49 3.03 13.15
N ALA A 144 0.34 2.01 13.37
CA ALA A 144 -0.13 0.63 13.43
C ALA A 144 -1.20 0.45 14.52
N LYS A 145 -0.95 0.96 15.73
CA LYS A 145 -1.93 0.92 16.83
C LYS A 145 -3.23 1.65 16.51
N ALA A 146 -3.18 2.75 15.76
CA ALA A 146 -4.37 3.50 15.40
C ALA A 146 -5.24 2.76 14.38
N LEU A 147 -4.62 2.15 13.38
CA LEU A 147 -5.31 1.31 12.40
C LEU A 147 -5.90 0.07 13.06
N GLU A 148 -5.13 -0.60 13.91
CA GLU A 148 -5.60 -1.75 14.70
C GLU A 148 -6.81 -1.41 15.54
N LYS A 149 -6.75 -0.28 16.28
CA LYS A 149 -7.89 0.23 17.06
C LYS A 149 -9.11 0.55 16.20
N ALA A 150 -8.92 0.95 14.95
CA ALA A 150 -9.98 1.18 13.98
C ALA A 150 -10.47 -0.12 13.30
N GLY A 151 -9.91 -1.27 13.64
CA GLY A 151 -10.25 -2.58 13.06
C GLY A 151 -9.89 -2.69 11.57
N LYS A 152 -8.83 -2.00 11.14
CA LYS A 152 -8.44 -1.97 9.71
C LYS A 152 -7.27 -2.88 9.44
N PRO A 153 -7.28 -3.62 8.30
CA PRO A 153 -6.12 -4.37 7.84
C PRO A 153 -4.89 -3.45 7.72
N ILE A 154 -3.72 -3.98 8.09
CA ILE A 154 -2.46 -3.23 8.11
C ILE A 154 -1.43 -3.95 7.27
N TYR A 155 -0.85 -3.25 6.29
CA TYR A 155 0.30 -3.70 5.53
C TYR A 155 1.51 -2.83 5.87
N LEU A 156 2.60 -3.45 6.30
CA LEU A 156 3.88 -2.76 6.43
C LEU A 156 4.68 -2.96 5.15
N VAL A 157 4.97 -1.87 4.48
CA VAL A 157 5.87 -1.85 3.32
C VAL A 157 7.22 -1.31 3.75
N ARG A 158 8.23 -2.18 3.77
CA ARG A 158 9.63 -1.81 3.88
C ARG A 158 10.11 -1.41 2.49
N SER A 159 10.05 -0.12 2.20
CA SER A 159 10.50 0.45 0.94
C SER A 159 12.03 0.50 0.82
N LYS A 160 12.56 0.86 -0.35
CA LYS A 160 13.99 1.04 -0.61
C LYS A 160 14.82 -0.20 -0.25
N ILE A 161 14.25 -1.39 -0.46
CA ILE A 161 14.93 -2.65 -0.12
C ILE A 161 16.15 -2.89 -1.01
N ASP A 162 16.13 -2.40 -2.24
CA ASP A 162 17.24 -2.37 -3.18
C ASP A 162 18.45 -1.62 -2.62
N GLU A 163 18.26 -0.48 -1.95
CA GLU A 163 19.33 0.26 -1.28
C GLU A 163 19.93 -0.56 -0.12
N THR A 164 19.08 -1.25 0.64
CA THR A 164 19.52 -2.14 1.72
C THR A 164 20.37 -3.28 1.15
N VAL A 165 19.90 -3.96 0.12
CA VAL A 165 20.61 -5.02 -0.58
C VAL A 165 21.95 -4.51 -1.13
N ARG A 166 21.96 -3.35 -1.79
CA ARG A 166 23.17 -2.73 -2.35
C ARG A 166 24.21 -2.41 -1.25
N SER A 167 23.76 -1.91 -0.12
CA SER A 167 24.64 -1.58 0.99
C SER A 167 25.24 -2.83 1.66
N GLU A 168 24.44 -3.88 1.87
CA GLU A 168 24.85 -5.13 2.49
C GLU A 168 25.77 -5.97 1.60
N ARG A 169 25.69 -5.85 0.26
CA ARG A 169 26.57 -6.53 -0.71
C ARG A 169 28.07 -6.27 -0.46
N ARG A 170 28.41 -5.18 0.21
CA ARG A 170 29.81 -4.82 0.56
C ARG A 170 30.37 -5.65 1.71
N ARG A 171 29.52 -6.39 2.43
CA ARG A 171 29.94 -7.19 3.58
C ARG A 171 30.49 -8.54 3.14
N LYS A 172 31.57 -8.96 3.80
CA LYS A 172 32.13 -10.31 3.58
C LYS A 172 31.09 -11.37 3.97
N GLY A 173 30.88 -12.36 3.13
CA GLY A 173 29.88 -13.42 3.35
C GLY A 173 28.43 -12.99 3.10
N TYR A 174 28.22 -11.91 2.33
CA TYR A 174 26.87 -11.45 1.98
C TYR A 174 26.05 -12.56 1.32
N ASN A 175 24.81 -12.73 1.80
CA ASN A 175 23.75 -13.54 1.18
C ASN A 175 22.48 -12.70 1.11
N GLN A 176 21.92 -12.56 -0.09
CA GLN A 176 20.74 -11.72 -0.31
C GLN A 176 19.51 -12.27 0.40
N GLU A 177 19.28 -13.58 0.29
CA GLU A 177 18.10 -14.22 0.87
C GLU A 177 18.10 -14.12 2.40
N GLU A 178 19.24 -14.38 3.03
CA GLU A 178 19.41 -14.21 4.48
C GLU A 178 19.23 -12.75 4.92
N THR A 179 19.68 -11.80 4.09
CA THR A 179 19.51 -10.37 4.36
C THR A 179 18.03 -9.98 4.31
N LEU A 180 17.31 -10.40 3.27
CA LEU A 180 15.88 -10.14 3.12
C LEU A 180 15.09 -10.78 4.24
N GLN A 181 15.40 -12.03 4.60
CA GLN A 181 14.73 -12.74 5.69
C GLN A 181 14.95 -12.02 7.03
N ARG A 182 16.17 -11.61 7.36
CA ARG A 182 16.48 -10.84 8.57
C ARG A 182 15.70 -9.54 8.65
N VAL A 183 15.62 -8.78 7.54
CA VAL A 183 14.84 -7.53 7.48
C VAL A 183 13.35 -7.79 7.70
N ARG A 184 12.82 -8.84 7.10
CA ARG A 184 11.40 -9.25 7.25
C ARG A 184 11.09 -9.61 8.70
N GLU A 185 11.92 -10.44 9.33
CA GLU A 185 11.74 -10.87 10.72
C GLU A 185 11.80 -9.68 11.69
N GLN A 186 12.69 -8.72 11.44
CA GLN A 186 12.77 -7.50 12.23
C GLN A 186 11.47 -6.67 12.11
N CYS A 187 10.92 -6.52 10.90
CA CYS A 187 9.64 -5.83 10.69
C CYS A 187 8.47 -6.55 11.38
N ILE A 188 8.41 -7.87 11.25
CA ILE A 188 7.38 -8.71 11.91
C ILE A 188 7.47 -8.57 13.43
N SER A 189 8.68 -8.68 13.99
CA SER A 189 8.93 -8.53 15.44
C SER A 189 8.48 -7.15 15.93
N SER A 190 8.77 -6.09 15.19
CA SER A 190 8.38 -4.72 15.53
C SER A 190 6.87 -4.53 15.53
N LEU A 191 6.16 -5.08 14.54
CA LEU A 191 4.69 -5.04 14.48
C LEU A 191 4.06 -5.86 15.61
N LYS A 192 4.60 -7.04 15.92
CA LYS A 192 4.13 -7.85 17.05
C LYS A 192 4.30 -7.13 18.38
N ALA A 193 5.44 -6.44 18.58
CA ALA A 193 5.68 -5.60 19.74
C ALA A 193 4.72 -4.40 19.81
N ALA A 194 4.20 -3.94 18.67
CA ALA A 194 3.15 -2.93 18.60
C ALA A 194 1.74 -3.47 18.92
N GLY A 195 1.56 -4.80 19.04
CA GLY A 195 0.30 -5.46 19.34
C GLY A 195 -0.40 -6.07 18.13
N ILE A 196 0.18 -5.97 16.93
CA ILE A 196 -0.40 -6.53 15.70
C ILE A 196 -0.20 -8.05 15.71
N GLN A 197 -1.31 -8.80 15.75
CA GLN A 197 -1.27 -10.27 15.87
C GLN A 197 -0.81 -10.96 14.58
N GLU A 198 -1.33 -10.50 13.43
CA GLU A 198 -1.06 -11.06 12.12
C GLU A 198 -0.34 -10.04 11.22
N PRO A 199 0.98 -9.82 11.43
CA PRO A 199 1.74 -8.83 10.66
C PRO A 199 1.85 -9.24 9.20
N ARG A 200 1.41 -8.37 8.28
CA ARG A 200 1.64 -8.50 6.84
C ARG A 200 2.75 -7.55 6.42
N VAL A 201 3.90 -8.10 6.01
CA VAL A 201 5.12 -7.34 5.70
C VAL A 201 5.52 -7.60 4.25
N PHE A 202 5.79 -6.52 3.52
CA PHE A 202 6.26 -6.54 2.14
C PHE A 202 7.56 -5.75 2.02
N LEU A 203 8.59 -6.40 1.49
CA LEU A 203 9.88 -5.76 1.19
C LEU A 203 9.85 -5.32 -0.28
N CYS A 204 9.83 -4.02 -0.54
CA CYS A 204 9.61 -3.48 -1.88
C CYS A 204 10.69 -2.49 -2.30
N SER A 205 11.00 -2.49 -3.60
CA SER A 205 11.59 -1.36 -4.32
C SER A 205 10.51 -0.80 -5.24
N ALA A 206 10.31 0.52 -5.24
CA ALA A 206 9.38 1.17 -6.16
C ALA A 206 9.99 1.37 -7.56
N PHE A 207 11.27 1.03 -7.72
CA PHE A 207 11.99 1.09 -9.01
C PHE A 207 12.20 -0.30 -9.64
N ASP A 208 12.10 -1.37 -8.83
CA ASP A 208 12.26 -2.77 -9.27
C ASP A 208 10.93 -3.51 -9.10
N LEU A 209 9.93 -3.15 -9.90
CA LEU A 209 8.53 -3.58 -9.71
C LEU A 209 8.31 -5.09 -9.90
N ASP A 210 9.19 -5.76 -10.64
CA ASP A 210 9.14 -7.21 -10.86
C ASP A 210 9.94 -8.01 -9.83
N GLN A 211 10.56 -7.33 -8.85
CA GLN A 211 11.41 -7.94 -7.86
C GLN A 211 10.84 -7.83 -6.45
N TYR A 212 11.44 -8.58 -5.53
CA TYR A 212 11.09 -8.61 -4.11
C TYR A 212 9.61 -8.95 -3.90
N ASP A 213 8.93 -8.21 -3.02
CA ASP A 213 7.51 -8.46 -2.71
C ASP A 213 6.56 -7.51 -3.44
N PHE A 214 7.01 -6.64 -4.35
CA PHE A 214 6.13 -5.69 -5.01
C PHE A 214 4.99 -6.38 -5.79
N PRO A 215 5.25 -7.44 -6.60
CA PRO A 215 4.18 -8.18 -7.27
C PRO A 215 3.15 -8.75 -6.28
N LYS A 216 3.64 -9.33 -5.18
CA LYS A 216 2.78 -9.88 -4.11
C LYS A 216 1.97 -8.80 -3.40
N LEU A 217 2.56 -7.62 -3.16
CA LEU A 217 1.85 -6.48 -2.59
C LEU A 217 0.70 -6.05 -3.50
N LYS A 218 0.97 -5.88 -4.80
CA LYS A 218 -0.01 -5.50 -5.81
C LYS A 218 -1.18 -6.49 -5.86
N GLU A 219 -0.88 -7.78 -5.91
CA GLU A 219 -1.87 -8.85 -5.87
C GLU A 219 -2.71 -8.81 -4.59
N THR A 220 -2.07 -8.65 -3.44
CA THR A 220 -2.76 -8.64 -2.14
C THR A 220 -3.67 -7.42 -1.99
N VAL A 221 -3.26 -6.25 -2.46
CA VAL A 221 -4.10 -5.04 -2.47
C VAL A 221 -5.34 -5.24 -3.33
N VAL A 222 -5.18 -5.87 -4.49
CA VAL A 222 -6.30 -6.15 -5.41
C VAL A 222 -7.23 -7.23 -4.84
N SER A 223 -6.69 -8.25 -4.16
CA SER A 223 -7.50 -9.30 -3.53
C SER A 223 -8.42 -8.77 -2.42
N ASN A 224 -8.00 -7.72 -1.71
CA ASN A 224 -8.85 -7.07 -0.71
C ASN A 224 -10.11 -6.42 -1.30
N LEU A 225 -10.09 -6.03 -2.58
CA LEU A 225 -11.30 -5.59 -3.27
C LEU A 225 -12.40 -6.65 -3.24
N SER A 226 -12.01 -7.93 -3.30
CA SER A 226 -12.94 -9.05 -3.33
C SER A 226 -13.46 -9.47 -1.95
N GLU A 227 -12.78 -9.08 -0.88
CA GLU A 227 -13.20 -9.40 0.50
C GLU A 227 -14.08 -8.28 1.11
N THR A 228 -13.97 -7.06 0.58
CA THR A 228 -14.75 -5.90 1.05
C THR A 228 -16.14 -5.82 0.36
N LEU A 229 -16.37 -6.63 -0.67
CA LEU A 229 -17.62 -6.77 -1.43
C LEU A 229 -18.44 -7.96 -0.97
#